data_a68ca4cc38a1627ab3e2cdf5cdcae72f
#
_entry.id   a68ca4cc38a1627ab3e2cdf5cdcae72f
#
_cell.length_a   1.000
_cell.length_b   1.000
_cell.length_c   1.000
_cell.angle_alpha   90.00
_cell.angle_beta   90.00
_cell.angle_gamma   90.00
#
_symmetry.space_group_name_H-M   'P 1'
#
loop_
_entity.id
_entity.type
_entity.pdbx_description
1 polymer ?
#
loop_
_entity_poly.entity_id
_entity_poly.type
_entity_poly.pdbx_seq_one_letter_code
_entity_poly.pdbx_strand_id
1 'polypeptide(L)'
;MSEANHKNIVVVGAGIIGTSVATMLSKVSPNWHIDMFERLEGAGIESSNENNNAGTGHAALCELNYTVEQDDGSIDASKAQEINEQFELSRQFWGNLVKNGDISNPEEFIQPLPHISFVMGPTNVNFLRKRYETLRTLPMFDTIEYTEDMETMRKWMPLMMENREPGHQMAASKIDEGTDVNYGALTRKLAHYLEQKSNVSLKYNHDVVDLTQREDGKWEVVVENRETKEKVTKIADKVFIGAGGHSIPLLQKSGIKQREHLGGFPISGQFLRCTNPDIIKQHAAKVYSKEPQGKPPMTVPHLDTRYINGKQTLLFGPYANIGPKFLKFGSNLDLFESIKPYNISTILASAVKNIPLIKYSIDQMIKTKEGCMNYLRTFIPDAKDEDWELYTAGKRVQVIKDSEQHGKGFVVFGTEVVNSDDNSMIALLGESPGASTSLSVVLEVLEKNFADDKEAWEPVVKEMVPTYGRSLINDEKLMRETRRETSKNLHLNR
;
A
#
# COMPACT_ATOMS: atom_id res chain seq x y z
N MET A 1 29.99 28.46 -12.49
CA MET A 1 28.86 27.84 -11.82
C MET A 1 27.76 27.83 -12.87
N SER A 2 27.42 26.63 -13.43
CA SER A 2 26.30 26.49 -14.35
C SER A 2 25.05 27.04 -13.65
N GLU A 3 24.19 27.75 -14.37
CA GLU A 3 22.86 28.14 -13.87
C GLU A 3 22.25 26.90 -13.23
N ALA A 4 22.00 26.99 -11.91
CA ALA A 4 21.48 25.87 -11.14
C ALA A 4 20.17 25.44 -11.81
N ASN A 5 20.09 24.16 -12.20
CA ASN A 5 18.97 23.57 -12.90
C ASN A 5 17.69 23.70 -12.04
N HIS A 6 17.00 24.84 -12.20
CA HIS A 6 15.78 25.16 -11.46
C HIS A 6 14.61 24.44 -12.13
N LYS A 7 13.84 23.71 -11.33
CA LYS A 7 12.62 23.04 -11.80
C LYS A 7 11.43 23.41 -10.93
N ASN A 8 10.30 23.66 -11.56
CA ASN A 8 9.00 23.75 -10.90
C ASN A 8 8.30 22.40 -11.01
N ILE A 9 7.99 21.78 -9.88
CA ILE A 9 7.41 20.46 -9.81
C ILE A 9 6.06 20.57 -9.11
N VAL A 10 5.02 19.98 -9.71
CA VAL A 10 3.72 19.85 -9.04
C VAL A 10 3.54 18.41 -8.58
N VAL A 11 3.20 18.26 -7.29
CA VAL A 11 2.82 16.98 -6.66
C VAL A 11 1.34 17.05 -6.30
N VAL A 12 0.55 16.13 -6.82
CA VAL A 12 -0.90 16.06 -6.58
C VAL A 12 -1.21 14.94 -5.59
N GLY A 13 -1.77 15.31 -4.44
CA GLY A 13 -2.16 14.42 -3.35
C GLY A 13 -1.11 14.31 -2.23
N ALA A 14 -1.52 14.58 -0.99
CA ALA A 14 -0.71 14.46 0.23
C ALA A 14 -0.98 13.14 0.96
N GLY A 15 -1.09 12.03 0.23
CA GLY A 15 -1.01 10.66 0.75
C GLY A 15 0.43 10.24 0.99
N ILE A 16 0.64 9.01 1.49
CA ILE A 16 1.97 8.47 1.81
C ILE A 16 2.93 8.52 0.63
N ILE A 17 2.47 8.24 -0.59
CA ILE A 17 3.34 8.26 -1.77
C ILE A 17 3.70 9.70 -2.16
N GLY A 18 2.70 10.59 -2.29
CA GLY A 18 2.95 12.00 -2.65
C GLY A 18 3.88 12.70 -1.66
N THR A 19 3.68 12.50 -0.35
CA THR A 19 4.57 13.06 0.67
C THR A 19 5.96 12.44 0.64
N SER A 20 6.09 11.13 0.34
CA SER A 20 7.40 10.48 0.18
C SER A 20 8.16 11.00 -1.03
N VAL A 21 7.47 11.16 -2.19
CA VAL A 21 8.04 11.77 -3.42
C VAL A 21 8.50 13.20 -3.13
N ALA A 22 7.62 14.04 -2.59
CA ALA A 22 7.97 15.44 -2.29
C ALA A 22 9.13 15.54 -1.29
N THR A 23 9.16 14.67 -0.25
CA THR A 23 10.28 14.62 0.71
C THR A 23 11.59 14.28 0.03
N MET A 24 11.63 13.25 -0.81
CA MET A 24 12.83 12.89 -1.56
C MET A 24 13.28 14.02 -2.48
N LEU A 25 12.37 14.57 -3.31
CA LEU A 25 12.67 15.66 -4.22
C LEU A 25 13.20 16.91 -3.50
N SER A 26 12.65 17.25 -2.33
CA SER A 26 13.11 18.39 -1.54
C SER A 26 14.54 18.23 -0.99
N LYS A 27 14.98 16.97 -0.80
CA LYS A 27 16.33 16.66 -0.32
C LYS A 27 17.36 16.56 -1.45
N VAL A 28 16.97 16.02 -2.60
CA VAL A 28 17.92 15.82 -3.72
C VAL A 28 18.29 17.12 -4.41
N SER A 29 17.43 18.15 -4.39
CA SER A 29 17.78 19.45 -4.95
C SER A 29 17.07 20.61 -4.24
N PRO A 30 17.81 21.48 -3.53
CA PRO A 30 17.22 22.67 -2.92
C PRO A 30 16.77 23.71 -3.95
N ASN A 31 17.21 23.61 -5.21
CA ASN A 31 16.84 24.51 -6.28
C ASN A 31 15.54 24.13 -7.00
N TRP A 32 14.97 22.97 -6.67
CA TRP A 32 13.68 22.56 -7.19
C TRP A 32 12.57 23.12 -6.33
N HIS A 33 11.64 23.86 -6.93
CA HIS A 33 10.45 24.33 -6.25
C HIS A 33 9.33 23.31 -6.39
N ILE A 34 8.73 22.90 -5.27
CA ILE A 34 7.69 21.88 -5.21
C ILE A 34 6.40 22.53 -4.75
N ASP A 35 5.40 22.62 -5.63
CA ASP A 35 4.03 22.96 -5.28
C ASP A 35 3.27 21.64 -5.05
N MET A 36 2.81 21.40 -3.82
CA MET A 36 2.02 20.21 -3.45
C MET A 36 0.59 20.59 -3.13
N PHE A 37 -0.39 19.92 -3.74
CA PHE A 37 -1.80 20.20 -3.57
C PHE A 37 -2.55 19.00 -3.03
N GLU A 38 -3.28 19.22 -1.94
CA GLU A 38 -4.18 18.24 -1.33
C GLU A 38 -5.62 18.79 -1.32
N ARG A 39 -6.53 17.97 -1.82
CA ARG A 39 -7.94 18.36 -1.93
C ARG A 39 -8.69 18.43 -0.59
N LEU A 40 -8.21 17.70 0.42
CA LEU A 40 -8.79 17.65 1.76
C LEU A 40 -8.09 18.64 2.70
N GLU A 41 -8.63 18.77 3.91
CA GLU A 41 -8.12 19.70 4.93
C GLU A 41 -6.81 19.29 5.57
N GLY A 42 -6.23 18.14 5.21
CA GLY A 42 -4.97 17.65 5.78
C GLY A 42 -4.37 16.49 5.03
N ALA A 43 -3.13 16.17 5.37
CA ALA A 43 -2.40 15.06 4.78
C ALA A 43 -2.87 13.70 5.32
N GLY A 44 -2.93 12.71 4.44
CA GLY A 44 -3.18 11.31 4.79
C GLY A 44 -4.62 11.00 5.25
N ILE A 45 -5.62 11.76 4.83
CA ILE A 45 -7.02 11.59 5.25
C ILE A 45 -7.73 10.48 4.48
N GLU A 46 -7.37 10.24 3.21
CA GLU A 46 -7.98 9.17 2.38
C GLU A 46 -7.35 7.79 2.67
N SER A 47 -6.85 7.09 1.68
CA SER A 47 -6.34 5.70 1.80
C SER A 47 -5.19 5.55 2.80
N SER A 48 -4.37 6.58 2.99
CA SER A 48 -3.26 6.57 3.94
C SER A 48 -3.71 6.71 5.40
N ASN A 49 -4.95 7.15 5.67
CA ASN A 49 -5.46 7.27 7.04
C ASN A 49 -5.37 5.94 7.78
N GLU A 50 -4.96 5.99 9.03
CA GLU A 50 -4.75 4.82 9.89
C GLU A 50 -5.98 3.91 10.02
N ASN A 51 -7.16 4.46 9.87
CA ASN A 51 -8.42 3.70 9.90
C ASN A 51 -8.86 3.19 8.52
N ASN A 52 -8.16 3.55 7.44
CA ASN A 52 -8.57 3.20 6.08
C ASN A 52 -7.77 2.03 5.48
N ASN A 53 -6.84 1.45 6.23
CA ASN A 53 -6.00 0.34 5.83
C ASN A 53 -5.67 -0.59 7.01
N ALA A 54 -5.11 -1.76 6.72
CA ALA A 54 -4.73 -2.75 7.73
C ALA A 54 -3.41 -2.42 8.43
N GLY A 55 -2.64 -1.44 7.95
CA GLY A 55 -1.37 -1.02 8.53
C GLY A 55 -0.31 -2.10 8.59
N THR A 56 -0.34 -3.04 7.67
CA THR A 56 0.68 -4.08 7.60
C THR A 56 1.95 -3.52 6.97
N GLY A 57 3.08 -3.72 7.64
CA GLY A 57 4.39 -3.57 7.01
C GLY A 57 4.63 -4.77 6.10
N HIS A 58 4.14 -4.66 4.85
CA HIS A 58 4.18 -5.77 3.89
C HIS A 58 5.62 -6.12 3.52
N ALA A 59 6.14 -7.15 4.16
CA ALA A 59 7.46 -7.72 3.92
C ALA A 59 7.38 -9.20 3.51
N ALA A 60 6.23 -9.64 3.03
CA ALA A 60 5.93 -11.03 2.63
C ALA A 60 6.12 -12.06 3.75
N LEU A 61 5.97 -11.66 5.01
CA LEU A 61 6.21 -12.54 6.15
C LEU A 61 5.01 -13.48 6.41
N CYS A 62 3.80 -12.94 6.35
CA CYS A 62 2.56 -13.69 6.59
C CYS A 62 1.65 -13.80 5.36
N GLU A 63 1.87 -13.03 4.31
CA GLU A 63 1.04 -13.01 3.11
C GLU A 63 1.35 -14.21 2.22
N LEU A 64 0.39 -15.12 2.10
CA LEU A 64 0.58 -16.41 1.42
C LEU A 64 0.56 -16.31 -0.12
N ASN A 65 -0.02 -15.24 -0.66
CA ASN A 65 -0.14 -14.99 -2.10
C ASN A 65 1.17 -14.56 -2.79
N TYR A 66 2.21 -14.21 -2.02
CA TYR A 66 3.53 -13.90 -2.57
C TYR A 66 4.42 -15.15 -2.75
N THR A 67 3.90 -16.31 -2.39
CA THR A 67 4.55 -17.60 -2.59
C THR A 67 3.61 -18.52 -3.37
N VAL A 68 4.02 -18.96 -4.55
CA VAL A 68 3.16 -19.74 -5.47
C VAL A 68 3.66 -21.18 -5.56
N GLU A 69 2.78 -22.15 -5.32
CA GLU A 69 3.08 -23.55 -5.56
C GLU A 69 3.05 -23.81 -7.06
N GLN A 70 4.17 -24.33 -7.58
CA GLN A 70 4.35 -24.68 -8.99
C GLN A 70 3.76 -26.07 -9.30
N ASP A 71 3.64 -26.41 -10.57
CA ASP A 71 3.07 -27.69 -11.03
C ASP A 71 3.89 -28.90 -10.53
N ASP A 72 5.20 -28.73 -10.29
CA ASP A 72 6.07 -29.77 -9.72
C ASP A 72 5.99 -29.86 -8.19
N GLY A 73 5.17 -29.03 -7.57
CA GLY A 73 4.94 -28.96 -6.13
C GLY A 73 6.00 -28.17 -5.37
N SER A 74 6.96 -27.53 -6.02
CA SER A 74 7.89 -26.57 -5.41
C SER A 74 7.20 -25.24 -5.10
N ILE A 75 7.80 -24.45 -4.22
CA ILE A 75 7.29 -23.08 -3.90
C ILE A 75 8.22 -22.05 -4.55
N ASP A 76 7.66 -21.22 -5.41
CA ASP A 76 8.33 -20.01 -5.90
C ASP A 76 8.19 -18.90 -4.85
N ALA A 77 9.31 -18.43 -4.31
CA ALA A 77 9.40 -17.35 -3.32
C ALA A 77 10.00 -16.05 -3.90
N SER A 78 10.24 -15.98 -5.20
CA SER A 78 10.90 -14.81 -5.83
C SER A 78 10.12 -13.52 -5.56
N LYS A 79 8.78 -13.55 -5.67
CA LYS A 79 7.94 -12.40 -5.37
C LYS A 79 7.98 -12.00 -3.89
N ALA A 80 8.06 -12.98 -2.99
CA ALA A 80 8.21 -12.72 -1.55
C ALA A 80 9.54 -12.01 -1.24
N GLN A 81 10.64 -12.45 -1.87
CA GLN A 81 11.94 -11.81 -1.70
C GLN A 81 11.94 -10.37 -2.26
N GLU A 82 11.35 -10.16 -3.43
CA GLU A 82 11.22 -8.82 -4.03
C GLU A 82 10.45 -7.86 -3.12
N ILE A 83 9.29 -8.25 -2.62
CA ILE A 83 8.47 -7.42 -1.72
C ILE A 83 9.19 -7.14 -0.40
N ASN A 84 9.93 -8.14 0.12
CA ASN A 84 10.73 -7.96 1.32
C ASN A 84 11.85 -6.91 1.10
N GLU A 85 12.58 -7.01 0.00
CA GLU A 85 13.62 -6.06 -0.38
C GLU A 85 13.05 -4.64 -0.54
N GLN A 86 11.92 -4.49 -1.22
CA GLN A 86 11.24 -3.19 -1.40
C GLN A 86 10.79 -2.57 -0.06
N PHE A 87 10.34 -3.38 0.88
CA PHE A 87 10.01 -2.89 2.21
C PHE A 87 11.25 -2.43 3.00
N GLU A 88 12.37 -3.15 2.87
CA GLU A 88 13.64 -2.75 3.49
C GLU A 88 14.17 -1.42 2.91
N LEU A 89 13.95 -1.12 1.62
CA LEU A 89 14.24 0.22 1.07
C LEU A 89 13.42 1.30 1.77
N SER A 90 12.13 1.06 1.99
CA SER A 90 11.25 2.00 2.70
C SER A 90 11.70 2.21 4.16
N ARG A 91 12.11 1.13 4.85
CA ARG A 91 12.66 1.20 6.20
C ARG A 91 13.95 2.01 6.27
N GLN A 92 14.84 1.89 5.29
CA GLN A 92 16.06 2.70 5.20
C GLN A 92 15.72 4.17 5.08
N PHE A 93 14.80 4.52 4.19
CA PHE A 93 14.36 5.90 3.99
C PHE A 93 13.78 6.50 5.28
N TRP A 94 12.82 5.82 5.90
CA TRP A 94 12.21 6.29 7.15
C TRP A 94 13.22 6.35 8.29
N GLY A 95 14.07 5.33 8.41
CA GLY A 95 15.14 5.27 9.42
C GLY A 95 16.18 6.37 9.25
N ASN A 96 16.51 6.76 8.01
CA ASN A 96 17.39 7.89 7.72
C ASN A 96 16.75 9.22 8.16
N LEU A 97 15.46 9.43 7.84
CA LEU A 97 14.74 10.64 8.26
C LEU A 97 14.67 10.78 9.79
N VAL A 98 14.47 9.67 10.51
CA VAL A 98 14.50 9.65 11.99
C VAL A 98 15.90 9.96 12.50
N LYS A 99 16.93 9.28 11.99
CA LYS A 99 18.33 9.46 12.38
C LYS A 99 18.81 10.92 12.23
N ASN A 100 18.35 11.58 11.16
CA ASN A 100 18.72 12.96 10.86
C ASN A 100 17.83 14.00 11.58
N GLY A 101 16.81 13.57 12.35
CA GLY A 101 15.90 14.46 13.04
C GLY A 101 14.88 15.15 12.13
N ASP A 102 14.72 14.70 10.88
CA ASP A 102 13.71 15.22 9.95
C ASP A 102 12.29 14.86 10.38
N ILE A 103 12.12 13.67 10.94
CA ILE A 103 10.90 13.22 11.62
C ILE A 103 11.29 12.59 12.96
N SER A 104 10.40 12.64 13.94
CA SER A 104 10.64 12.14 15.31
C SER A 104 9.64 11.07 15.72
N ASN A 105 9.92 10.40 16.85
CA ASN A 105 9.02 9.43 17.50
C ASN A 105 8.55 8.33 16.53
N PRO A 106 9.47 7.48 16.04
CA PRO A 106 9.11 6.41 15.09
C PRO A 106 8.05 5.45 15.65
N GLU A 107 7.98 5.29 16.96
CA GLU A 107 6.99 4.48 17.66
C GLU A 107 5.53 4.93 17.42
N GLU A 108 5.29 6.15 16.95
CA GLU A 108 3.97 6.63 16.60
C GLU A 108 3.51 6.12 15.23
N PHE A 109 4.44 5.71 14.36
CA PHE A 109 4.09 5.25 13.03
C PHE A 109 4.54 3.84 12.68
N ILE A 110 5.51 3.24 13.38
CA ILE A 110 5.93 1.85 13.16
C ILE A 110 6.16 1.15 14.50
N GLN A 111 5.59 -0.05 14.64
CA GLN A 111 5.69 -0.85 15.85
C GLN A 111 6.09 -2.29 15.50
N PRO A 112 6.98 -2.94 16.28
CA PRO A 112 7.27 -4.35 16.08
C PRO A 112 6.04 -5.18 16.44
N LEU A 113 5.66 -6.08 15.55
CA LEU A 113 4.49 -6.94 15.73
C LEU A 113 4.71 -8.25 14.98
N PRO A 114 4.56 -9.44 15.62
CA PRO A 114 4.67 -10.71 14.91
C PRO A 114 3.70 -10.84 13.75
N HIS A 115 4.20 -11.40 12.64
CA HIS A 115 3.40 -11.78 11.48
C HIS A 115 3.24 -13.30 11.46
N ILE A 116 2.01 -13.76 11.38
CA ILE A 116 1.64 -15.18 11.43
C ILE A 116 0.83 -15.54 10.20
N SER A 117 1.19 -16.65 9.56
CA SER A 117 0.31 -17.30 8.58
C SER A 117 -0.40 -18.46 9.31
N PHE A 118 -1.73 -18.53 9.20
CA PHE A 118 -2.55 -19.56 9.82
C PHE A 118 -3.44 -20.21 8.77
N VAL A 119 -3.46 -21.54 8.72
CA VAL A 119 -4.25 -22.28 7.74
C VAL A 119 -4.94 -23.47 8.39
N MET A 120 -6.05 -23.88 7.76
CA MET A 120 -6.84 -25.06 8.16
C MET A 120 -7.05 -25.98 6.95
N GLY A 121 -7.14 -27.26 7.24
CA GLY A 121 -7.36 -28.34 6.27
C GLY A 121 -6.09 -28.89 5.65
N PRO A 122 -6.11 -30.18 5.23
CA PRO A 122 -4.90 -30.93 4.85
C PRO A 122 -4.13 -30.30 3.68
N THR A 123 -4.83 -29.80 2.66
CA THR A 123 -4.21 -29.17 1.49
C THR A 123 -3.45 -27.90 1.87
N ASN A 124 -4.07 -27.04 2.69
CA ASN A 124 -3.45 -25.78 3.11
C ASN A 124 -2.32 -26.02 4.11
N VAL A 125 -2.44 -27.00 5.01
CA VAL A 125 -1.37 -27.39 5.91
C VAL A 125 -0.15 -27.89 5.13
N ASN A 126 -0.36 -28.73 4.11
CA ASN A 126 0.74 -29.17 3.23
C ASN A 126 1.41 -28.01 2.49
N PHE A 127 0.62 -27.09 1.96
CA PHE A 127 1.14 -25.88 1.32
C PHE A 127 1.98 -25.04 2.30
N LEU A 128 1.48 -24.78 3.52
CA LEU A 128 2.19 -23.95 4.48
C LEU A 128 3.50 -24.61 4.96
N ARG A 129 3.52 -25.95 5.07
CA ARG A 129 4.73 -26.70 5.38
C ARG A 129 5.78 -26.55 4.27
N LYS A 130 5.41 -26.76 3.01
CA LYS A 130 6.30 -26.53 1.85
C LYS A 130 6.82 -25.10 1.80
N ARG A 131 5.93 -24.12 2.04
CA ARG A 131 6.32 -22.71 2.11
C ARG A 131 7.36 -22.48 3.20
N TYR A 132 7.14 -23.01 4.38
CA TYR A 132 8.11 -22.94 5.49
C TYR A 132 9.44 -23.56 5.10
N GLU A 133 9.45 -24.79 4.54
CA GLU A 133 10.65 -25.49 4.12
C GLU A 133 11.45 -24.68 3.09
N THR A 134 10.78 -24.00 2.18
CA THR A 134 11.42 -23.11 1.20
C THR A 134 11.94 -21.84 1.85
N LEU A 135 11.08 -21.11 2.57
CA LEU A 135 11.44 -19.79 3.10
C LEU A 135 12.56 -19.85 4.14
N ARG A 136 12.60 -20.87 4.99
CA ARG A 136 13.66 -21.02 6.02
C ARG A 136 15.07 -21.14 5.46
N THR A 137 15.21 -21.46 4.16
CA THR A 137 16.51 -21.55 3.48
C THR A 137 16.97 -20.20 2.93
N LEU A 138 16.09 -19.20 2.92
CA LEU A 138 16.35 -17.86 2.40
C LEU A 138 16.73 -16.93 3.55
N PRO A 139 17.88 -16.24 3.51
CA PRO A 139 18.33 -15.38 4.62
C PRO A 139 17.32 -14.33 5.09
N MET A 140 16.44 -13.86 4.18
CA MET A 140 15.40 -12.88 4.51
C MET A 140 14.29 -13.42 5.41
N PHE A 141 14.14 -14.75 5.48
CA PHE A 141 13.05 -15.45 6.17
C PHE A 141 13.55 -16.56 7.12
N ASP A 142 14.82 -16.65 7.38
CA ASP A 142 15.46 -17.76 8.14
C ASP A 142 15.03 -17.84 9.61
N THR A 143 14.43 -16.78 10.14
CA THR A 143 13.85 -16.73 11.50
C THR A 143 12.40 -17.28 11.54
N ILE A 144 11.86 -17.76 10.41
CA ILE A 144 10.53 -18.31 10.35
C ILE A 144 10.40 -19.57 11.23
N GLU A 145 9.38 -19.57 12.07
CA GLU A 145 8.96 -20.73 12.85
C GLU A 145 7.74 -21.40 12.20
N TYR A 146 7.56 -22.69 12.40
CA TYR A 146 6.41 -23.46 11.93
C TYR A 146 5.91 -24.44 12.99
N THR A 147 4.60 -24.60 13.07
CA THR A 147 3.99 -25.57 13.99
C THR A 147 2.66 -26.13 13.46
N GLU A 148 2.40 -27.40 13.82
CA GLU A 148 1.08 -28.04 13.74
C GLU A 148 0.55 -28.36 15.14
N ASP A 149 1.32 -28.03 16.19
CA ASP A 149 0.96 -28.26 17.59
C ASP A 149 0.03 -27.18 18.12
N MET A 150 -1.13 -27.58 18.64
CA MET A 150 -2.16 -26.66 19.15
C MET A 150 -1.68 -25.86 20.37
N GLU A 151 -0.83 -26.42 21.22
CA GLU A 151 -0.33 -25.71 22.41
C GLU A 151 0.64 -24.60 22.02
N THR A 152 1.46 -24.82 21.01
CA THR A 152 2.33 -23.79 20.43
C THR A 152 1.50 -22.69 19.76
N MET A 153 0.48 -23.05 18.97
CA MET A 153 -0.43 -22.08 18.37
C MET A 153 -1.17 -21.26 19.44
N ARG A 154 -1.57 -21.88 20.55
CA ARG A 154 -2.22 -21.18 21.68
C ARG A 154 -1.31 -20.13 22.32
N LYS A 155 0.00 -20.37 22.35
CA LYS A 155 0.97 -19.36 22.82
C LYS A 155 1.13 -18.19 21.83
N TRP A 156 1.08 -18.47 20.54
CA TRP A 156 1.26 -17.46 19.50
C TRP A 156 0.01 -16.59 19.28
N MET A 157 -1.17 -17.18 19.34
CA MET A 157 -2.45 -16.56 19.04
C MET A 157 -3.58 -17.08 19.95
N PRO A 158 -3.51 -16.77 21.28
CA PRO A 158 -4.40 -17.34 22.27
C PRO A 158 -5.88 -17.13 21.93
N LEU A 159 -6.27 -15.92 21.53
CA LEU A 159 -7.65 -15.57 21.17
C LEU A 159 -8.23 -16.47 20.07
N MET A 160 -7.41 -16.87 19.10
CA MET A 160 -7.86 -17.71 17.98
C MET A 160 -7.94 -19.21 18.36
N MET A 161 -7.25 -19.61 19.42
CA MET A 161 -7.17 -21.01 19.86
C MET A 161 -8.02 -21.32 21.08
N GLU A 162 -8.66 -20.31 21.66
CA GLU A 162 -9.59 -20.49 22.77
C GLU A 162 -10.82 -21.28 22.31
N ASN A 163 -11.22 -22.31 23.09
CA ASN A 163 -12.35 -23.20 22.83
C ASN A 163 -12.39 -23.84 21.43
N ARG A 164 -11.24 -23.91 20.76
CA ARG A 164 -11.15 -24.57 19.45
C ARG A 164 -11.11 -26.09 19.64
N GLU A 165 -12.07 -26.75 19.01
CA GLU A 165 -12.19 -28.22 19.08
C GLU A 165 -10.94 -28.91 18.48
N PRO A 166 -10.41 -29.96 19.15
CA PRO A 166 -9.36 -30.80 18.60
C PRO A 166 -9.86 -31.62 17.39
N GLY A 167 -8.96 -31.99 16.49
CA GLY A 167 -9.27 -32.88 15.36
C GLY A 167 -9.31 -32.21 13.99
N HIS A 168 -9.23 -30.90 13.92
CA HIS A 168 -9.00 -30.23 12.65
C HIS A 168 -7.49 -30.10 12.38
N GLN A 169 -7.05 -30.51 11.18
CA GLN A 169 -5.68 -30.23 10.76
C GLN A 169 -5.48 -28.72 10.58
N MET A 170 -4.54 -28.18 11.31
CA MET A 170 -4.17 -26.76 11.30
C MET A 170 -2.65 -26.62 11.31
N ALA A 171 -2.16 -25.54 10.75
CA ALA A 171 -0.76 -25.17 10.85
C ALA A 171 -0.63 -23.65 10.94
N ALA A 172 0.45 -23.22 11.59
CA ALA A 172 0.85 -21.82 11.61
C ALA A 172 2.35 -21.67 11.33
N SER A 173 2.73 -20.57 10.70
CA SER A 173 4.11 -20.10 10.64
C SER A 173 4.18 -18.68 11.18
N LYS A 174 5.28 -18.33 11.86
CA LYS A 174 5.46 -17.05 12.55
C LYS A 174 6.83 -16.47 12.24
N ILE A 175 6.89 -15.14 12.08
CA ILE A 175 8.11 -14.34 12.06
C ILE A 175 7.91 -13.17 13.02
N ASP A 176 8.84 -13.00 13.98
CA ASP A 176 8.72 -11.96 15.01
C ASP A 176 9.12 -10.55 14.53
N GLU A 177 9.89 -10.45 13.45
CA GLU A 177 10.37 -9.19 12.85
C GLU A 177 9.31 -8.44 12.03
N GLY A 178 8.06 -8.87 12.07
CA GLY A 178 6.94 -8.17 11.46
C GLY A 178 6.68 -6.79 12.11
N THR A 179 5.90 -5.97 11.41
CA THR A 179 5.57 -4.62 11.89
C THR A 179 4.12 -4.23 11.61
N ASP A 180 3.54 -3.44 12.52
CA ASP A 180 2.39 -2.60 12.25
C ASP A 180 2.86 -1.20 11.87
N VAL A 181 2.31 -0.63 10.78
CA VAL A 181 2.65 0.70 10.30
C VAL A 181 1.40 1.59 10.28
N ASN A 182 1.45 2.69 11.02
CA ASN A 182 0.47 3.76 10.95
C ASN A 182 0.84 4.73 9.83
N TYR A 183 0.40 4.42 8.61
CA TYR A 183 0.70 5.23 7.43
C TYR A 183 0.13 6.64 7.54
N GLY A 184 -0.97 6.85 8.25
CA GLY A 184 -1.53 8.17 8.52
C GLY A 184 -0.59 9.04 9.35
N ALA A 185 -0.07 8.49 10.45
CA ALA A 185 0.89 9.18 11.29
C ALA A 185 2.19 9.50 10.52
N LEU A 186 2.74 8.52 9.78
CA LEU A 186 3.92 8.73 8.94
C LEU A 186 3.69 9.83 7.90
N THR A 187 2.55 9.79 7.20
CA THR A 187 2.19 10.80 6.18
C THR A 187 2.14 12.20 6.79
N ARG A 188 1.52 12.36 7.97
CA ARG A 188 1.45 13.65 8.67
C ARG A 188 2.83 14.15 9.11
N LYS A 189 3.74 13.25 9.55
CA LYS A 189 5.12 13.61 9.89
C LYS A 189 5.90 14.09 8.66
N LEU A 190 5.74 13.40 7.52
CA LEU A 190 6.36 13.83 6.26
C LEU A 190 5.79 15.18 5.78
N ALA A 191 4.47 15.37 5.87
CA ALA A 191 3.84 16.64 5.51
C ALA A 191 4.34 17.78 6.40
N HIS A 192 4.41 17.57 7.71
CA HIS A 192 4.97 18.55 8.65
C HIS A 192 6.42 18.90 8.35
N TYR A 193 7.25 17.91 8.00
CA TYR A 193 8.61 18.14 7.51
C TYR A 193 8.63 19.03 6.27
N LEU A 194 7.76 18.75 5.29
CA LEU A 194 7.66 19.51 4.03
C LEU A 194 7.22 20.95 4.25
N GLU A 195 6.28 21.22 5.17
CA GLU A 195 5.82 22.56 5.54
C GLU A 195 6.94 23.46 6.07
N GLN A 196 8.01 22.87 6.58
CA GLN A 196 9.18 23.61 7.11
C GLN A 196 10.23 23.93 6.01
N LYS A 197 10.05 23.43 4.80
CA LYS A 197 11.02 23.63 3.70
C LYS A 197 10.71 24.86 2.89
N SER A 198 11.69 25.73 2.69
CA SER A 198 11.53 26.97 1.93
C SER A 198 11.27 26.75 0.43
N ASN A 199 11.64 25.58 -0.09
CA ASN A 199 11.44 25.20 -1.49
C ASN A 199 10.18 24.35 -1.72
N VAL A 200 9.33 24.19 -0.70
CA VAL A 200 8.07 23.44 -0.80
C VAL A 200 6.89 24.34 -0.42
N SER A 201 5.84 24.29 -1.20
CA SER A 201 4.56 24.94 -0.94
C SER A 201 3.47 23.86 -0.86
N LEU A 202 3.11 23.41 0.35
CA LEU A 202 2.02 22.46 0.57
C LEU A 202 0.72 23.20 0.86
N LYS A 203 -0.32 22.94 0.08
CA LYS A 203 -1.64 23.57 0.22
C LYS A 203 -2.74 22.53 0.36
N TYR A 204 -3.48 22.62 1.44
CA TYR A 204 -4.69 21.84 1.72
C TYR A 204 -5.93 22.56 1.17
N ASN A 205 -7.05 21.85 1.04
CA ASN A 205 -8.29 22.34 0.42
C ASN A 205 -8.10 22.87 -1.00
N HIS A 206 -7.11 22.35 -1.72
CA HIS A 206 -6.79 22.74 -3.09
C HIS A 206 -6.87 21.52 -4.01
N ASP A 207 -7.83 21.54 -4.92
CA ASP A 207 -8.09 20.45 -5.87
C ASP A 207 -7.49 20.77 -7.24
N VAL A 208 -6.68 19.87 -7.76
CA VAL A 208 -6.22 19.96 -9.17
C VAL A 208 -7.39 19.55 -10.04
N VAL A 209 -7.94 20.53 -10.76
CA VAL A 209 -9.17 20.34 -11.54
C VAL A 209 -8.90 20.15 -13.03
N ASP A 210 -7.73 20.57 -13.52
CA ASP A 210 -7.32 20.38 -14.92
C ASP A 210 -5.80 20.39 -15.04
N LEU A 211 -5.26 19.71 -16.08
CA LEU A 211 -3.85 19.75 -16.44
C LEU A 211 -3.68 19.49 -17.94
N THR A 212 -2.90 20.35 -18.57
CA THR A 212 -2.68 20.33 -20.01
C THR A 212 -1.21 20.57 -20.30
N GLN A 213 -0.63 19.77 -21.19
CA GLN A 213 0.72 20.01 -21.65
C GLN A 213 0.75 21.12 -22.70
N ARG A 214 1.70 22.04 -22.53
CA ARG A 214 1.95 23.17 -23.43
C ARG A 214 2.87 22.76 -24.57
N GLU A 215 2.94 23.60 -25.61
CA GLU A 215 3.85 23.40 -26.72
C GLU A 215 5.35 23.44 -26.31
N ASP A 216 5.69 24.15 -25.21
CA ASP A 216 7.05 24.20 -24.66
C ASP A 216 7.40 22.96 -23.78
N GLY A 217 6.53 21.96 -23.72
CA GLY A 217 6.68 20.73 -22.93
C GLY A 217 6.35 20.87 -21.46
N LYS A 218 6.09 22.08 -20.96
CA LYS A 218 5.65 22.31 -19.57
C LYS A 218 4.18 22.02 -19.40
N TRP A 219 3.74 21.92 -18.15
CA TRP A 219 2.35 21.65 -17.78
C TRP A 219 1.67 22.89 -17.23
N GLU A 220 0.49 23.20 -17.72
CA GLU A 220 -0.47 24.07 -17.06
C GLU A 220 -1.31 23.23 -16.12
N VAL A 221 -1.22 23.50 -14.82
CA VAL A 221 -1.98 22.81 -13.78
C VAL A 221 -2.96 23.79 -13.16
N VAL A 222 -4.26 23.55 -13.38
CA VAL A 222 -5.32 24.40 -12.83
C VAL A 222 -5.72 23.88 -11.48
N VAL A 223 -5.58 24.71 -10.46
CA VAL A 223 -5.86 24.39 -9.06
C VAL A 223 -7.02 25.25 -8.56
N GLU A 224 -8.04 24.62 -8.01
CA GLU A 224 -9.19 25.27 -7.40
C GLU A 224 -9.11 25.21 -5.87
N ASN A 225 -9.17 26.35 -5.22
CA ASN A 225 -9.40 26.38 -3.77
C ASN A 225 -10.85 25.93 -3.49
N ARG A 226 -11.05 24.88 -2.74
CA ARG A 226 -12.37 24.28 -2.51
C ARG A 226 -13.30 25.14 -1.67
N GLU A 227 -12.76 26.06 -0.87
CA GLU A 227 -13.53 26.97 -0.01
C GLU A 227 -13.94 28.22 -0.79
N THR A 228 -12.99 28.92 -1.42
CA THR A 228 -13.25 30.19 -2.12
C THR A 228 -13.71 30.02 -3.56
N LYS A 229 -13.50 28.83 -4.16
CA LYS A 229 -13.71 28.52 -5.58
C LYS A 229 -12.81 29.28 -6.54
N GLU A 230 -11.84 30.01 -6.02
CA GLU A 230 -10.83 30.65 -6.84
C GLU A 230 -9.94 29.62 -7.53
N LYS A 231 -9.63 29.90 -8.81
CA LYS A 231 -8.74 29.07 -9.62
C LYS A 231 -7.45 29.82 -9.89
N VAL A 232 -6.35 29.10 -9.74
CA VAL A 232 -5.02 29.56 -10.10
C VAL A 232 -4.38 28.56 -11.06
N THR A 233 -3.60 29.05 -12.01
CA THR A 233 -2.81 28.19 -12.91
C THR A 233 -1.36 28.19 -12.47
N LYS A 234 -0.80 27.00 -12.32
CA LYS A 234 0.62 26.77 -12.06
C LYS A 234 1.28 26.21 -13.30
N ILE A 235 2.50 26.68 -13.57
CA ILE A 235 3.32 26.15 -14.66
C ILE A 235 4.40 25.25 -14.05
N ALA A 236 4.42 24.01 -14.49
CA ALA A 236 5.33 22.98 -13.96
C ALA A 236 6.19 22.36 -15.08
N ASP A 237 7.45 22.09 -14.76
CA ASP A 237 8.35 21.32 -15.61
C ASP A 237 8.07 19.81 -15.47
N LYS A 238 7.64 19.39 -14.29
CA LYS A 238 7.30 17.99 -13.98
C LYS A 238 6.03 17.92 -13.13
N VAL A 239 5.21 16.89 -13.36
CA VAL A 239 3.98 16.63 -12.57
C VAL A 239 3.98 15.21 -12.06
N PHE A 240 3.77 15.03 -10.75
CA PHE A 240 3.52 13.74 -10.13
C PHE A 240 2.06 13.67 -9.66
N ILE A 241 1.31 12.67 -10.13
CA ILE A 241 -0.08 12.43 -9.73
C ILE A 241 -0.11 11.24 -8.77
N GLY A 242 -0.22 11.53 -7.46
CA GLY A 242 -0.36 10.57 -6.36
C GLY A 242 -1.71 10.69 -5.65
N ALA A 243 -2.80 10.90 -6.40
CA ALA A 243 -4.13 11.23 -5.90
C ALA A 243 -4.99 9.98 -5.56
N GLY A 244 -4.36 8.81 -5.34
CA GLY A 244 -5.07 7.56 -5.08
C GLY A 244 -6.05 7.22 -6.20
N GLY A 245 -7.27 6.84 -5.87
CA GLY A 245 -8.29 6.53 -6.88
C GLY A 245 -8.60 7.69 -7.84
N HIS A 246 -8.36 8.93 -7.42
CA HIS A 246 -8.57 10.10 -8.28
C HIS A 246 -7.45 10.32 -9.32
N SER A 247 -6.37 9.54 -9.26
CA SER A 247 -5.30 9.60 -10.28
C SER A 247 -5.82 9.26 -11.68
N ILE A 248 -6.77 8.32 -11.82
CA ILE A 248 -7.36 7.97 -13.13
C ILE A 248 -8.09 9.15 -13.78
N PRO A 249 -9.04 9.85 -13.12
CA PRO A 249 -9.66 11.04 -13.69
C PRO A 249 -8.67 12.15 -14.06
N LEU A 250 -7.64 12.38 -13.24
CA LEU A 250 -6.61 13.36 -13.55
C LEU A 250 -5.76 12.95 -14.77
N LEU A 251 -5.35 11.68 -14.84
CA LEU A 251 -4.67 11.14 -16.01
C LEU A 251 -5.51 11.29 -17.27
N GLN A 252 -6.82 11.10 -17.19
CA GLN A 252 -7.72 11.28 -18.32
C GLN A 252 -7.77 12.76 -18.78
N LYS A 253 -7.69 13.71 -17.86
CA LYS A 253 -7.66 15.16 -18.17
C LYS A 253 -6.35 15.59 -18.80
N SER A 254 -5.23 14.97 -18.44
CA SER A 254 -3.90 15.35 -18.94
C SER A 254 -3.74 15.27 -20.46
N GLY A 255 -4.58 14.52 -21.14
CA GLY A 255 -4.53 14.38 -22.58
C GLY A 255 -3.43 13.45 -23.11
N ILE A 256 -2.57 12.86 -22.26
CA ILE A 256 -1.51 11.97 -22.73
C ILE A 256 -2.08 10.70 -23.36
N LYS A 257 -1.34 10.11 -24.30
CA LYS A 257 -1.77 8.93 -25.05
C LYS A 257 -2.01 7.71 -24.13
N GLN A 258 -1.21 7.57 -23.08
CA GLN A 258 -1.27 6.44 -22.13
C GLN A 258 -2.59 6.36 -21.34
N ARG A 259 -3.43 7.43 -21.37
CA ARG A 259 -4.79 7.38 -20.79
C ARG A 259 -5.75 6.48 -21.55
N GLU A 260 -5.45 6.19 -22.82
CA GLU A 260 -6.29 5.35 -23.65
C GLU A 260 -6.26 3.91 -23.14
N HIS A 261 -7.40 3.23 -23.24
CA HIS A 261 -7.57 1.85 -22.75
C HIS A 261 -7.33 1.64 -21.25
N LEU A 262 -7.37 2.72 -20.45
CA LEU A 262 -7.33 2.66 -18.98
C LEU A 262 -8.71 2.91 -18.38
N GLY A 263 -9.07 2.10 -17.39
CA GLY A 263 -10.28 2.26 -16.60
C GLY A 263 -10.03 1.96 -15.13
N GLY A 264 -10.97 2.32 -14.27
CA GLY A 264 -10.92 2.04 -12.84
C GLY A 264 -11.99 1.04 -12.40
N PHE A 265 -11.61 0.10 -11.54
CA PHE A 265 -12.52 -0.79 -10.86
C PHE A 265 -12.47 -0.48 -9.35
N PRO A 266 -13.43 0.30 -8.83
CA PRO A 266 -13.40 0.76 -7.45
C PRO A 266 -13.86 -0.33 -6.48
N ILE A 267 -12.98 -0.67 -5.56
CA ILE A 267 -13.24 -1.62 -4.48
C ILE A 267 -12.96 -0.91 -3.15
N SER A 268 -13.75 -1.20 -2.14
CA SER A 268 -13.44 -0.84 -0.75
C SER A 268 -13.33 -2.07 0.11
N GLY A 269 -12.65 -1.97 1.24
CA GLY A 269 -12.66 -2.96 2.29
C GLY A 269 -13.67 -2.57 3.38
N GLN A 270 -14.39 -3.55 3.89
CA GLN A 270 -15.07 -3.43 5.17
C GLN A 270 -14.33 -4.31 6.17
N PHE A 271 -14.23 -3.84 7.40
CA PHE A 271 -13.65 -4.58 8.52
C PHE A 271 -14.67 -4.73 9.64
N LEU A 272 -14.57 -5.81 10.38
CA LEU A 272 -15.07 -5.87 11.73
C LEU A 272 -14.00 -5.26 12.65
N ARG A 273 -14.36 -4.25 13.41
CA ARG A 273 -13.50 -3.62 14.42
C ARG A 273 -13.97 -4.06 15.79
N CYS A 274 -13.06 -4.62 16.60
CA CYS A 274 -13.35 -4.98 17.96
C CYS A 274 -13.48 -3.72 18.83
N THR A 275 -14.53 -3.67 19.66
CA THR A 275 -14.81 -2.58 20.59
C THR A 275 -14.55 -2.97 22.05
N ASN A 276 -14.31 -4.24 22.32
CA ASN A 276 -14.07 -4.77 23.67
C ASN A 276 -12.59 -4.77 24.01
N PRO A 277 -12.12 -3.95 24.97
CA PRO A 277 -10.71 -3.87 25.34
C PRO A 277 -10.14 -5.18 25.91
N ASP A 278 -11.00 -6.01 26.53
CA ASP A 278 -10.56 -7.28 27.12
C ASP A 278 -10.25 -8.34 26.05
N ILE A 279 -10.90 -8.25 24.89
CA ILE A 279 -10.59 -9.05 23.71
C ILE A 279 -9.36 -8.50 23.00
N ILE A 280 -9.29 -7.18 22.77
CA ILE A 280 -8.21 -6.52 22.03
C ILE A 280 -6.84 -6.88 22.65
N LYS A 281 -6.69 -6.82 23.96
CA LYS A 281 -5.42 -7.11 24.66
C LYS A 281 -4.95 -8.56 24.56
N GLN A 282 -5.83 -9.50 24.18
CA GLN A 282 -5.50 -10.92 24.04
C GLN A 282 -4.87 -11.26 22.70
N HIS A 283 -4.76 -10.30 21.77
CA HIS A 283 -4.18 -10.53 20.46
C HIS A 283 -3.09 -9.49 20.17
N ALA A 284 -1.89 -9.96 19.81
CA ALA A 284 -0.74 -9.10 19.54
C ALA A 284 0.04 -9.64 18.32
N ALA A 285 -0.66 -9.80 17.18
CA ALA A 285 -0.08 -10.26 15.92
C ALA A 285 -0.88 -9.75 14.72
N LYS A 286 -0.32 -9.90 13.52
CA LYS A 286 -1.07 -9.92 12.27
C LYS A 286 -1.18 -11.35 11.81
N VAL A 287 -2.42 -11.88 11.68
CA VAL A 287 -2.67 -13.26 11.31
C VAL A 287 -3.38 -13.31 9.96
N TYR A 288 -2.67 -13.80 8.95
CA TYR A 288 -3.15 -13.97 7.59
C TYR A 288 -3.46 -15.44 7.31
N SER A 289 -4.43 -15.70 6.45
CA SER A 289 -4.79 -17.06 6.04
C SER A 289 -4.73 -17.23 4.53
N LYS A 290 -4.92 -18.44 4.07
CA LYS A 290 -5.01 -18.76 2.65
C LYS A 290 -6.47 -18.79 2.23
N GLU A 291 -6.71 -18.32 1.02
CA GLU A 291 -8.03 -18.35 0.43
C GLU A 291 -8.58 -19.77 0.24
N PRO A 292 -9.90 -19.94 0.37
CA PRO A 292 -10.56 -21.11 -0.17
C PRO A 292 -10.33 -21.18 -1.68
N GLN A 293 -10.04 -22.35 -2.18
CA GLN A 293 -9.73 -22.61 -3.59
C GLN A 293 -10.76 -21.97 -4.53
N GLY A 294 -10.31 -21.22 -5.54
CA GLY A 294 -11.18 -20.58 -6.54
C GLY A 294 -11.70 -19.18 -6.19
N LYS A 295 -11.25 -18.57 -5.08
CA LYS A 295 -11.59 -17.17 -4.74
C LYS A 295 -10.45 -16.20 -5.08
N PRO A 296 -10.76 -14.93 -5.38
CA PRO A 296 -9.73 -13.94 -5.71
C PRO A 296 -8.82 -13.60 -4.51
N PRO A 297 -7.50 -13.37 -4.73
CA PRO A 297 -6.50 -13.13 -3.67
C PRO A 297 -6.76 -11.95 -2.72
N MET A 298 -7.62 -11.03 -3.08
CA MET A 298 -7.94 -9.83 -2.31
C MET A 298 -8.94 -10.06 -1.17
N THR A 299 -9.41 -11.26 -1.00
CA THR A 299 -10.64 -11.54 -0.24
C THR A 299 -10.41 -12.36 1.01
N VAL A 300 -9.14 -12.61 1.36
CA VAL A 300 -8.83 -13.31 2.61
C VAL A 300 -8.88 -12.33 3.75
N PRO A 301 -9.90 -12.43 4.62
CA PRO A 301 -9.86 -11.73 5.88
C PRO A 301 -8.67 -12.18 6.72
N HIS A 302 -8.07 -11.21 7.39
CA HIS A 302 -6.99 -11.41 8.33
C HIS A 302 -7.32 -10.73 9.67
N LEU A 303 -6.73 -11.19 10.74
CA LEU A 303 -6.92 -10.64 12.07
C LEU A 303 -5.70 -9.80 12.44
N ASP A 304 -5.89 -8.49 12.54
CA ASP A 304 -4.81 -7.54 12.70
C ASP A 304 -4.88 -6.78 14.01
N THR A 305 -3.86 -6.90 14.80
CA THR A 305 -3.55 -5.87 15.79
C THR A 305 -3.02 -4.62 15.09
N ARG A 306 -3.54 -3.46 15.50
CA ARG A 306 -3.10 -2.15 15.07
C ARG A 306 -2.76 -1.27 16.26
N TYR A 307 -1.76 -0.39 16.08
CA TYR A 307 -1.45 0.66 17.03
C TYR A 307 -1.79 2.03 16.45
N ILE A 308 -2.87 2.62 16.94
CA ILE A 308 -3.39 3.90 16.45
C ILE A 308 -3.42 4.90 17.61
N ASN A 309 -2.67 6.01 17.48
CA ASN A 309 -2.56 7.05 18.53
C ASN A 309 -2.24 6.48 19.91
N GLY A 310 -1.28 5.55 19.97
CA GLY A 310 -0.84 4.89 21.20
C GLY A 310 -1.84 3.87 21.79
N LYS A 311 -2.94 3.58 21.08
CA LYS A 311 -3.93 2.59 21.51
C LYS A 311 -3.89 1.36 20.61
N GLN A 312 -3.94 0.20 21.23
CA GLN A 312 -4.12 -1.06 20.53
C GLN A 312 -5.56 -1.19 20.06
N THR A 313 -5.76 -1.60 18.83
CA THR A 313 -7.04 -1.93 18.21
C THR A 313 -6.95 -3.28 17.53
N LEU A 314 -8.10 -3.93 17.25
CA LEU A 314 -8.15 -5.22 16.58
C LEU A 314 -9.16 -5.15 15.44
N LEU A 315 -8.71 -5.49 14.25
CA LEU A 315 -9.49 -5.51 13.03
C LEU A 315 -9.55 -6.91 12.44
N PHE A 316 -10.69 -7.27 11.88
CA PHE A 316 -10.85 -8.49 11.08
C PHE A 316 -11.47 -8.17 9.72
N GLY A 317 -10.81 -8.54 8.65
CA GLY A 317 -11.19 -8.26 7.27
C GLY A 317 -9.96 -8.25 6.36
N PRO A 318 -10.03 -7.58 5.19
CA PRO A 318 -11.20 -6.88 4.65
C PRO A 318 -12.25 -7.80 4.02
N TYR A 319 -13.48 -7.35 4.01
CA TYR A 319 -14.53 -7.88 3.15
C TYR A 319 -14.67 -6.95 1.95
N ALA A 320 -14.71 -7.51 0.74
CA ALA A 320 -14.81 -6.69 -0.45
C ALA A 320 -16.17 -5.98 -0.53
N ASN A 321 -16.14 -4.70 -0.84
CA ASN A 321 -17.31 -3.89 -1.11
C ASN A 321 -17.06 -3.07 -2.37
N ILE A 322 -17.93 -3.19 -3.37
CA ILE A 322 -17.87 -2.42 -4.61
C ILE A 322 -18.77 -1.19 -4.47
N GLY A 323 -18.38 -0.10 -5.10
CA GLY A 323 -19.21 1.09 -5.19
C GLY A 323 -18.67 2.04 -6.25
N PRO A 324 -19.46 3.03 -6.70
CA PRO A 324 -19.06 3.89 -7.81
C PRO A 324 -18.03 4.96 -7.42
N LYS A 325 -17.78 5.18 -6.14
CA LYS A 325 -16.81 6.18 -5.66
C LYS A 325 -15.38 5.70 -5.80
N PHE A 326 -14.50 6.53 -6.32
CA PHE A 326 -13.06 6.29 -6.41
C PHE A 326 -12.32 6.64 -5.12
N LEU A 327 -12.85 7.56 -4.33
CA LEU A 327 -12.35 7.96 -3.02
C LEU A 327 -13.45 7.82 -1.96
N LYS A 328 -13.09 7.67 -0.70
CA LYS A 328 -14.04 7.63 0.42
C LYS A 328 -14.87 8.92 0.48
N PHE A 329 -14.20 10.06 0.25
CA PHE A 329 -14.80 11.39 0.14
C PHE A 329 -15.04 11.83 -1.32
N GLY A 330 -15.13 10.86 -2.26
CA GLY A 330 -15.43 11.08 -3.68
C GLY A 330 -16.93 11.16 -4.00
N SER A 331 -17.22 11.24 -5.31
CA SER A 331 -18.57 11.30 -5.86
C SER A 331 -19.10 9.91 -6.25
N ASN A 332 -20.41 9.72 -6.14
CA ASN A 332 -21.08 8.55 -6.72
C ASN A 332 -21.05 8.54 -8.26
N LEU A 333 -20.59 9.60 -8.89
CA LEU A 333 -20.43 9.70 -10.34
C LEU A 333 -19.03 9.35 -10.81
N ASP A 334 -18.04 9.20 -9.92
CA ASP A 334 -16.63 9.01 -10.28
C ASP A 334 -16.44 7.88 -11.32
N LEU A 335 -17.04 6.69 -11.09
CA LEU A 335 -16.96 5.58 -12.02
C LEU A 335 -17.57 5.92 -13.38
N PHE A 336 -18.77 6.50 -13.39
CA PHE A 336 -19.50 6.80 -14.63
C PHE A 336 -18.81 7.90 -15.43
N GLU A 337 -18.27 8.91 -14.76
CA GLU A 337 -17.53 10.00 -15.38
C GLU A 337 -16.16 9.54 -15.92
N SER A 338 -15.61 8.44 -15.39
CA SER A 338 -14.37 7.84 -15.87
C SER A 338 -14.54 7.04 -17.17
N ILE A 339 -15.78 6.71 -17.57
CA ILE A 339 -16.06 6.00 -18.81
C ILE A 339 -16.03 6.99 -19.98
N LYS A 340 -15.12 6.77 -20.92
CA LYS A 340 -14.88 7.62 -22.09
C LYS A 340 -14.96 6.80 -23.37
N PRO A 341 -15.21 7.44 -24.52
CA PRO A 341 -15.24 6.72 -25.81
C PRO A 341 -14.01 5.86 -26.10
N TYR A 342 -12.84 6.30 -25.66
CA TYR A 342 -11.56 5.62 -25.91
C TYR A 342 -11.28 4.44 -24.95
N ASN A 343 -11.99 4.32 -23.82
CA ASN A 343 -11.79 3.22 -22.85
C ASN A 343 -13.02 2.31 -22.65
N ILE A 344 -14.19 2.68 -23.17
CA ILE A 344 -15.45 1.93 -22.95
C ILE A 344 -15.33 0.46 -23.38
N SER A 345 -14.64 0.21 -24.49
CA SER A 345 -14.46 -1.15 -25.01
C SER A 345 -13.58 -2.02 -24.07
N THR A 346 -12.58 -1.43 -23.44
CA THR A 346 -11.71 -2.07 -22.45
C THR A 346 -12.49 -2.37 -21.17
N ILE A 347 -13.30 -1.42 -20.69
CA ILE A 347 -14.15 -1.59 -19.50
C ILE A 347 -15.20 -2.68 -19.72
N LEU A 348 -15.88 -2.69 -20.89
CA LEU A 348 -16.86 -3.72 -21.22
C LEU A 348 -16.21 -5.12 -21.33
N ALA A 349 -15.03 -5.23 -21.96
CA ALA A 349 -14.30 -6.48 -22.04
C ALA A 349 -13.92 -6.98 -20.63
N SER A 350 -13.51 -6.08 -19.75
CA SER A 350 -13.22 -6.41 -18.35
C SER A 350 -14.47 -6.89 -17.61
N ALA A 351 -15.59 -6.21 -17.77
CA ALA A 351 -16.86 -6.60 -17.14
C ALA A 351 -17.28 -8.02 -17.54
N VAL A 352 -17.16 -8.37 -18.83
CA VAL A 352 -17.50 -9.72 -19.32
C VAL A 352 -16.53 -10.78 -18.78
N LYS A 353 -15.21 -10.51 -18.82
CA LYS A 353 -14.19 -11.45 -18.35
C LYS A 353 -14.25 -11.71 -16.85
N ASN A 354 -14.63 -10.68 -16.08
CA ASN A 354 -14.61 -10.72 -14.61
C ASN A 354 -16.02 -10.89 -14.00
N ILE A 355 -16.99 -11.41 -14.75
CA ILE A 355 -18.34 -11.72 -14.21
C ILE A 355 -18.27 -12.50 -12.90
N PRO A 356 -17.44 -13.54 -12.73
CA PRO A 356 -17.32 -14.25 -11.45
C PRO A 356 -16.82 -13.35 -10.31
N LEU A 357 -15.86 -12.46 -10.58
CA LEU A 357 -15.33 -11.50 -9.61
C LEU A 357 -16.41 -10.47 -9.24
N ILE A 358 -17.13 -9.94 -10.22
CA ILE A 358 -18.21 -8.99 -10.01
C ILE A 358 -19.32 -9.63 -9.17
N LYS A 359 -19.76 -10.84 -9.54
CA LYS A 359 -20.77 -11.60 -8.79
C LYS A 359 -20.31 -11.86 -7.35
N TYR A 360 -19.09 -12.35 -7.19
CA TYR A 360 -18.50 -12.55 -5.87
C TYR A 360 -18.50 -11.25 -5.04
N SER A 361 -18.10 -10.13 -5.64
CA SER A 361 -18.05 -8.83 -4.96
C SER A 361 -19.45 -8.31 -4.61
N ILE A 362 -20.45 -8.56 -5.46
CA ILE A 362 -21.86 -8.26 -5.14
C ILE A 362 -22.33 -9.14 -3.96
N ASP A 363 -22.00 -10.43 -3.98
CA ASP A 363 -22.31 -11.35 -2.87
C ASP A 363 -21.65 -10.90 -1.55
N GLN A 364 -20.45 -10.30 -1.63
CA GLN A 364 -19.79 -9.71 -0.45
C GLN A 364 -20.46 -8.42 0.03
N MET A 365 -20.93 -7.56 -0.90
CA MET A 365 -21.67 -6.33 -0.55
C MET A 365 -22.96 -6.61 0.21
N ILE A 366 -23.63 -7.70 -0.12
CA ILE A 366 -24.91 -8.11 0.49
C ILE A 366 -24.66 -8.79 1.85
N LYS A 367 -23.39 -9.11 2.18
CA LYS A 367 -23.09 -9.69 3.48
C LYS A 367 -23.49 -8.73 4.61
N THR A 368 -24.42 -9.19 5.40
CA THR A 368 -24.79 -8.53 6.66
C THR A 368 -23.64 -8.63 7.66
N LYS A 369 -23.67 -7.82 8.71
CA LYS A 369 -22.76 -7.98 9.86
C LYS A 369 -22.71 -9.44 10.33
N GLU A 370 -23.86 -10.12 10.39
CA GLU A 370 -23.95 -11.53 10.74
C GLU A 370 -23.11 -12.45 9.84
N GLY A 371 -23.14 -12.24 8.51
CA GLY A 371 -22.32 -13.00 7.57
C GLY A 371 -20.81 -12.79 7.78
N CYS A 372 -20.42 -11.55 8.11
CA CYS A 372 -19.05 -11.22 8.49
C CYS A 372 -18.66 -11.87 9.83
N MET A 373 -19.54 -11.83 10.81
CA MET A 373 -19.33 -12.47 12.11
C MET A 373 -19.21 -14.00 12.01
N ASN A 374 -20.02 -14.62 11.15
CA ASN A 374 -19.92 -16.08 10.93
C ASN A 374 -18.56 -16.48 10.34
N TYR A 375 -17.97 -15.61 9.48
CA TYR A 375 -16.61 -15.86 9.01
C TYR A 375 -15.56 -15.58 10.09
N LEU A 376 -15.72 -14.52 10.89
CA LEU A 376 -14.85 -14.24 12.05
C LEU A 376 -14.80 -15.44 13.01
N ARG A 377 -15.91 -16.12 13.25
CA ARG A 377 -15.98 -17.31 14.11
C ARG A 377 -15.17 -18.49 13.59
N THR A 378 -14.79 -18.50 12.31
CA THR A 378 -13.80 -19.49 11.83
C THR A 378 -12.39 -19.20 12.37
N PHE A 379 -12.09 -17.94 12.73
CA PHE A 379 -10.85 -17.50 13.35
C PHE A 379 -10.95 -17.45 14.88
N ILE A 380 -12.01 -16.90 15.40
CA ILE A 380 -12.28 -16.74 16.83
C ILE A 380 -13.62 -17.42 17.14
N PRO A 381 -13.63 -18.70 17.57
CA PRO A 381 -14.88 -19.48 17.72
C PRO A 381 -15.94 -18.78 18.58
N ASP A 382 -15.54 -18.14 19.66
CA ASP A 382 -16.41 -17.51 20.64
C ASP A 382 -16.71 -16.03 20.38
N ALA A 383 -16.42 -15.50 19.17
CA ALA A 383 -16.68 -14.10 18.85
C ALA A 383 -18.18 -13.75 19.00
N LYS A 384 -18.48 -12.73 19.82
CA LYS A 384 -19.84 -12.24 20.09
C LYS A 384 -20.12 -11.00 19.24
N ASP A 385 -21.38 -10.90 18.74
CA ASP A 385 -21.76 -9.79 17.86
C ASP A 385 -21.67 -8.39 18.52
N GLU A 386 -21.89 -8.33 19.83
CA GLU A 386 -21.83 -7.09 20.61
C GLU A 386 -20.42 -6.50 20.71
N ASP A 387 -19.37 -7.32 20.59
CA ASP A 387 -17.97 -6.90 20.72
C ASP A 387 -17.37 -6.34 19.41
N TRP A 388 -18.12 -6.41 18.30
CA TRP A 388 -17.61 -6.05 16.98
C TRP A 388 -18.57 -5.11 16.24
N GLU A 389 -18.02 -4.15 15.54
CA GLU A 389 -18.76 -3.24 14.66
C GLU A 389 -18.22 -3.28 13.24
N LEU A 390 -19.10 -3.06 12.25
CA LEU A 390 -18.69 -2.91 10.86
C LEU A 390 -18.08 -1.52 10.64
N TYR A 391 -16.92 -1.51 10.01
CA TYR A 391 -16.19 -0.29 9.68
C TYR A 391 -15.80 -0.30 8.19
N THR A 392 -16.10 0.79 7.47
CA THR A 392 -15.71 0.94 6.07
C THR A 392 -14.36 1.63 5.98
N ALA A 393 -13.38 0.94 5.42
CA ALA A 393 -12.04 1.45 5.15
C ALA A 393 -11.98 2.39 3.92
N GLY A 394 -10.78 2.72 3.48
CA GLY A 394 -10.53 3.50 2.27
C GLY A 394 -11.00 2.81 0.99
N LYS A 395 -11.07 3.58 -0.08
CA LYS A 395 -11.35 3.08 -1.42
C LYS A 395 -10.05 2.66 -2.10
N ARG A 396 -10.15 1.61 -2.91
CA ARG A 396 -9.09 1.16 -3.81
C ARG A 396 -9.64 1.15 -5.22
N VAL A 397 -8.89 1.65 -6.17
CA VAL A 397 -9.27 1.61 -7.58
C VAL A 397 -8.25 0.76 -8.31
N GLN A 398 -8.64 -0.46 -8.64
CA GLN A 398 -7.81 -1.34 -9.46
C GLN A 398 -7.81 -0.85 -10.90
N VAL A 399 -6.68 -0.99 -11.55
CA VAL A 399 -6.53 -0.56 -12.93
C VAL A 399 -7.09 -1.62 -13.88
N ILE A 400 -7.94 -1.19 -14.80
CA ILE A 400 -8.35 -2.00 -15.95
C ILE A 400 -7.54 -1.49 -17.13
N LYS A 401 -6.83 -2.38 -17.84
CA LYS A 401 -6.08 -2.02 -19.06
C LYS A 401 -6.10 -3.15 -20.11
N ASP A 402 -5.77 -2.79 -21.33
CA ASP A 402 -5.45 -3.78 -22.35
C ASP A 402 -4.02 -4.28 -22.15
N SER A 403 -3.77 -5.56 -22.31
CA SER A 403 -2.48 -6.22 -22.11
C SER A 403 -2.19 -7.13 -23.30
N GLU A 404 -0.98 -7.08 -23.83
CA GLU A 404 -0.54 -8.00 -24.89
C GLU A 404 -0.57 -9.45 -24.41
N GLN A 405 -0.19 -9.70 -23.16
CA GLN A 405 -0.14 -11.04 -22.57
C GLN A 405 -1.51 -11.56 -22.14
N HIS A 406 -2.37 -10.71 -21.56
CA HIS A 406 -3.66 -11.10 -20.96
C HIS A 406 -4.88 -10.66 -21.80
N GLY A 407 -4.65 -9.93 -22.89
CA GLY A 407 -5.68 -9.41 -23.79
C GLY A 407 -6.45 -8.22 -23.21
N LYS A 408 -7.54 -7.87 -23.88
CA LYS A 408 -8.34 -6.68 -23.60
C LYS A 408 -9.06 -6.76 -22.26
N GLY A 409 -9.05 -5.66 -21.49
CA GLY A 409 -9.81 -5.53 -20.26
C GLY A 409 -9.24 -6.34 -19.08
N PHE A 410 -7.92 -6.49 -18.99
CA PHE A 410 -7.26 -7.13 -17.86
C PHE A 410 -7.30 -6.24 -16.61
N VAL A 411 -7.66 -6.82 -15.46
CA VAL A 411 -7.60 -6.12 -14.17
C VAL A 411 -6.22 -6.33 -13.55
N VAL A 412 -5.49 -5.25 -13.33
CA VAL A 412 -4.17 -5.26 -12.68
C VAL A 412 -4.37 -5.20 -11.17
N PHE A 413 -3.81 -6.19 -10.48
CA PHE A 413 -3.73 -6.20 -9.02
C PHE A 413 -2.32 -5.72 -8.61
N GLY A 414 -2.25 -4.57 -7.98
CA GLY A 414 -1.00 -3.95 -7.56
C GLY A 414 -0.87 -2.50 -7.98
N THR A 415 0.36 -2.02 -7.94
CA THR A 415 0.71 -0.65 -8.32
C THR A 415 1.09 -0.58 -9.80
N GLU A 416 0.57 0.41 -10.50
CA GLU A 416 0.87 0.70 -11.89
C GLU A 416 1.38 2.13 -12.01
N VAL A 417 2.52 2.30 -12.65
CA VAL A 417 3.14 3.61 -12.90
C VAL A 417 2.98 3.95 -14.38
N VAL A 418 2.31 5.07 -14.66
CA VAL A 418 2.07 5.57 -16.02
C VAL A 418 2.86 6.85 -16.24
N ASN A 419 3.72 6.86 -17.26
CA ASN A 419 4.52 8.03 -17.65
C ASN A 419 4.02 8.62 -18.97
N SER A 420 4.13 9.95 -19.13
CA SER A 420 4.05 10.57 -20.46
C SER A 420 5.26 10.18 -21.32
N ASP A 421 5.13 10.27 -22.64
CA ASP A 421 6.19 9.88 -23.60
C ASP A 421 7.51 10.64 -23.37
N ASP A 422 7.44 11.87 -22.87
CA ASP A 422 8.57 12.73 -22.55
C ASP A 422 9.03 12.67 -21.10
N ASN A 423 8.47 11.76 -20.29
CA ASN A 423 8.74 11.63 -18.87
C ASN A 423 8.55 12.93 -18.06
N SER A 424 7.71 13.86 -18.52
CA SER A 424 7.41 15.09 -17.78
C SER A 424 6.25 14.92 -16.79
N MET A 425 5.41 13.91 -17.00
CA MET A 425 4.33 13.55 -16.08
C MET A 425 4.38 12.08 -15.72
N ILE A 426 4.12 11.79 -14.45
CA ILE A 426 3.98 10.44 -13.90
C ILE A 426 2.72 10.34 -13.05
N ALA A 427 1.94 9.32 -13.26
CA ALA A 427 0.75 9.02 -12.48
C ALA A 427 0.87 7.64 -11.82
N LEU A 428 0.61 7.59 -10.52
CA LEU A 428 0.50 6.35 -9.78
C LEU A 428 -0.95 5.89 -9.75
N LEU A 429 -1.16 4.66 -10.22
CA LEU A 429 -2.47 3.99 -10.26
C LEU A 429 -2.40 2.69 -9.46
N GLY A 430 -3.57 2.17 -9.02
CA GLY A 430 -3.63 0.95 -8.21
C GLY A 430 -3.19 1.20 -6.76
N GLU A 431 -2.96 0.16 -5.94
CA GLU A 431 -2.78 0.45 -4.51
C GLU A 431 -1.92 -0.48 -3.66
N SER A 432 -1.86 -1.76 -3.86
CA SER A 432 -1.22 -2.66 -2.88
C SER A 432 -0.10 -3.50 -3.50
N PRO A 433 1.07 -3.55 -2.89
CA PRO A 433 1.49 -3.14 -1.54
C PRO A 433 2.03 -1.69 -1.41
N GLY A 434 1.67 -0.77 -2.32
CA GLY A 434 2.24 0.55 -2.56
C GLY A 434 2.66 1.39 -1.33
N ALA A 435 1.92 1.36 -0.22
CA ALA A 435 2.30 2.13 0.97
C ALA A 435 3.58 1.58 1.63
N SER A 436 3.70 0.25 1.78
CA SER A 436 4.90 -0.40 2.35
C SER A 436 6.11 -0.28 1.45
N THR A 437 5.88 -0.30 0.14
CA THR A 437 6.93 -0.22 -0.89
C THR A 437 7.02 1.17 -1.52
N SER A 438 6.58 2.21 -0.78
CA SER A 438 6.50 3.59 -1.28
C SER A 438 7.82 4.11 -1.85
N LEU A 439 8.94 3.69 -1.25
CA LEU A 439 10.24 4.14 -1.75
C LEU A 439 10.60 3.57 -3.12
N SER A 440 10.18 2.34 -3.45
CA SER A 440 10.40 1.81 -4.80
C SER A 440 9.76 2.68 -5.87
N VAL A 441 8.55 3.22 -5.61
CA VAL A 441 7.89 4.18 -6.48
C VAL A 441 8.67 5.50 -6.55
N VAL A 442 9.15 6.00 -5.40
CA VAL A 442 9.97 7.24 -5.36
C VAL A 442 11.24 7.10 -6.20
N LEU A 443 11.91 5.97 -6.09
CA LEU A 443 13.12 5.68 -6.87
C LEU A 443 12.80 5.58 -8.37
N GLU A 444 11.70 4.93 -8.75
CA GLU A 444 11.24 4.86 -10.15
C GLU A 444 10.95 6.26 -10.72
N VAL A 445 10.34 7.16 -9.92
CA VAL A 445 10.13 8.57 -10.29
C VAL A 445 11.45 9.26 -10.58
N LEU A 446 12.45 9.11 -9.72
CA LEU A 446 13.77 9.71 -9.92
C LEU A 446 14.44 9.15 -11.18
N GLU A 447 14.46 7.83 -11.34
CA GLU A 447 15.14 7.15 -12.44
C GLU A 447 14.52 7.47 -13.80
N LYS A 448 13.20 7.62 -13.88
CA LYS A 448 12.51 7.89 -15.16
C LYS A 448 12.32 9.37 -15.44
N ASN A 449 11.85 10.14 -14.47
CA ASN A 449 11.44 11.53 -14.70
C ASN A 449 12.57 12.54 -14.45
N PHE A 450 13.62 12.12 -13.74
CA PHE A 450 14.79 12.96 -13.44
C PHE A 450 16.10 12.27 -13.84
N ALA A 451 16.06 11.46 -14.90
CA ALA A 451 17.22 10.73 -15.41
C ALA A 451 18.39 11.67 -15.76
N ASP A 452 18.08 12.84 -16.35
CA ASP A 452 19.07 13.85 -16.74
C ASP A 452 19.78 14.51 -15.54
N ASP A 453 19.19 14.40 -14.33
CA ASP A 453 19.74 14.97 -13.10
C ASP A 453 20.40 13.90 -12.22
N LYS A 454 20.64 12.68 -12.74
CA LYS A 454 21.10 11.52 -11.95
C LYS A 454 22.39 11.79 -11.18
N GLU A 455 23.36 12.46 -11.77
CA GLU A 455 24.63 12.82 -11.12
C GLU A 455 24.42 13.68 -9.86
N ALA A 456 23.37 14.50 -9.85
CA ALA A 456 23.04 15.36 -8.71
C ALA A 456 22.27 14.61 -7.62
N TRP A 457 21.29 13.79 -7.97
CA TRP A 457 20.44 13.15 -6.97
C TRP A 457 20.95 11.79 -6.46
N GLU A 458 21.70 11.03 -7.25
CA GLU A 458 22.14 9.68 -6.86
C GLU A 458 22.99 9.64 -5.59
N PRO A 459 23.93 10.58 -5.34
CA PRO A 459 24.67 10.61 -4.08
C PRO A 459 23.77 10.81 -2.85
N VAL A 460 22.77 11.67 -2.95
CA VAL A 460 21.81 11.92 -1.87
C VAL A 460 20.94 10.68 -1.61
N VAL A 461 20.47 10.04 -2.68
CA VAL A 461 19.71 8.77 -2.56
C VAL A 461 20.54 7.69 -1.88
N LYS A 462 21.83 7.54 -2.24
CA LYS A 462 22.73 6.55 -1.61
C LYS A 462 23.01 6.86 -0.13
N GLU A 463 22.98 8.12 0.28
CA GLU A 463 23.06 8.48 1.69
C GLU A 463 21.79 8.08 2.45
N MET A 464 20.62 8.34 1.87
CA MET A 464 19.33 8.03 2.49
C MET A 464 18.98 6.54 2.43
N VAL A 465 19.43 5.86 1.39
CA VAL A 465 19.14 4.46 1.07
C VAL A 465 20.46 3.78 0.68
N PRO A 466 21.30 3.39 1.64
CA PRO A 466 22.64 2.87 1.39
C PRO A 466 22.70 1.65 0.48
N THR A 467 21.59 0.93 0.31
CA THR A 467 21.50 -0.24 -0.57
C THR A 467 20.96 0.09 -1.97
N TYR A 468 20.74 1.37 -2.30
CA TYR A 468 20.33 1.75 -3.64
C TYR A 468 21.30 1.22 -4.71
N GLY A 469 20.77 0.51 -5.70
CA GLY A 469 21.54 -0.14 -6.77
C GLY A 469 22.24 -1.46 -6.35
N ARG A 470 21.94 -1.97 -5.14
CA ARG A 470 22.45 -3.26 -4.64
C ARG A 470 21.27 -4.15 -4.25
N SER A 471 21.43 -5.47 -4.46
CA SER A 471 20.38 -6.42 -4.05
C SER A 471 20.68 -6.98 -2.65
N LEU A 472 19.66 -6.91 -1.78
CA LEU A 472 19.67 -7.57 -0.48
C LEU A 472 19.38 -9.08 -0.58
N ILE A 473 18.75 -9.50 -1.67
CA ILE A 473 18.44 -10.92 -1.92
C ILE A 473 19.73 -11.73 -2.09
N ASN A 474 20.73 -11.13 -2.74
CA ASN A 474 21.97 -11.80 -3.11
C ASN A 474 23.15 -11.50 -2.16
N ASP A 475 22.95 -10.67 -1.13
CA ASP A 475 23.98 -10.27 -0.18
C ASP A 475 23.44 -10.37 1.26
N GLU A 476 23.54 -11.55 1.85
CA GLU A 476 23.08 -11.83 3.21
C GLU A 476 23.71 -10.90 4.25
N LYS A 477 25.01 -10.65 4.13
CA LYS A 477 25.71 -9.76 5.08
C LYS A 477 25.13 -8.35 5.03
N LEU A 478 25.00 -7.81 3.83
CA LEU A 478 24.41 -6.48 3.63
C LEU A 478 22.98 -6.43 4.15
N MET A 479 22.19 -7.46 3.88
CA MET A 479 20.79 -7.56 4.35
C MET A 479 20.72 -7.52 5.88
N ARG A 480 21.53 -8.33 6.59
CA ARG A 480 21.55 -8.37 8.06
C ARG A 480 22.05 -7.06 8.67
N GLU A 481 23.06 -6.43 8.08
CA GLU A 481 23.57 -5.12 8.50
C GLU A 481 22.50 -4.03 8.33
N THR A 482 21.83 -4.03 7.18
CA THR A 482 20.75 -3.09 6.87
C THR A 482 19.59 -3.22 7.85
N ARG A 483 19.11 -4.44 8.12
CA ARG A 483 18.02 -4.69 9.09
C ARG A 483 18.38 -4.24 10.51
N ARG A 484 19.61 -4.51 10.93
CA ARG A 484 20.08 -4.08 12.26
C ARG A 484 20.09 -2.56 12.37
N GLU A 485 20.59 -1.86 11.35
CA GLU A 485 20.65 -0.39 11.37
C GLU A 485 19.24 0.23 11.29
N THR A 486 18.39 -0.24 10.38
CA THR A 486 17.02 0.27 10.26
C THR A 486 16.19 -0.02 11.51
N SER A 487 16.33 -1.20 12.12
CA SER A 487 15.65 -1.53 13.39
C SER A 487 16.10 -0.63 14.53
N LYS A 488 17.40 -0.29 14.59
CA LYS A 488 17.92 0.66 15.56
C LYS A 488 17.33 2.06 15.38
N ASN A 489 17.37 2.57 14.13
CA ASN A 489 16.92 3.92 13.83
C ASN A 489 15.39 4.09 13.99
N LEU A 490 14.63 3.01 13.77
CA LEU A 490 13.16 2.98 13.89
C LEU A 490 12.67 2.47 15.26
N HIS A 491 13.57 2.27 16.23
CA HIS A 491 13.26 1.77 17.58
C HIS A 491 12.52 0.43 17.59
N LEU A 492 12.84 -0.48 16.64
CA LEU A 492 12.18 -1.79 16.50
C LEU A 492 12.87 -2.91 17.29
N ASN A 493 14.02 -2.64 17.88
CA ASN A 493 14.70 -3.61 18.75
C ASN A 493 13.92 -3.71 20.07
N ARG A 494 13.44 -4.92 20.38
CA ARG A 494 12.91 -5.27 21.71
C ARG A 494 14.00 -5.74 22.64
#